data_4f5878402f1a869664521254ba69db8e
#
_entry.id   4f5878402f1a869664521254ba69db8e
#
_cell.length_a   1.000
_cell.length_b   1.000
_cell.length_c   1.000
_cell.angle_alpha   90.00
_cell.angle_beta   90.00
_cell.angle_gamma   90.00
#
_symmetry.space_group_name_H-M   'P 1'
#
loop_
_entity.id
_entity.type
_entity.pdbx_description
1 polymer ?
#
loop_
_entity_poly.entity_id
_entity_poly.type
_entity_poly.pdbx_seq_one_letter_code
_entity_poly.pdbx_strand_id
1 'polypeptide(L)'
;MTIEWWQIALLTIYAGFSFYDGNNTTFGTVKPTMAGFFAGLILGDIQTGLIVGGTLNLLVLGVGNFGGASIPDYMTGALLGTAFAIESGKGAEFGVTLAIPIGLLMIQLDVLARFSNTYFQHRAEAYVEKGQFDKAGLMNLLGLIPQSLSRMLPVFLALVFGSVFVQGVVDYMPVWLM
;
A
#
# COMPACT_ATOMS: atom_id res chain seq x y z
N MET A 1 12.13 -14.18 -11.46
CA MET A 1 12.94 -14.16 -10.22
C MET A 1 12.00 -14.43 -9.06
N THR A 2 12.36 -15.28 -8.11
CA THR A 2 11.54 -15.47 -6.90
C THR A 2 11.93 -14.42 -5.87
N ILE A 3 10.95 -13.70 -5.33
CA ILE A 3 11.19 -12.69 -4.27
C ILE A 3 11.68 -13.41 -3.01
N GLU A 4 12.79 -12.96 -2.45
CA GLU A 4 13.36 -13.56 -1.23
C GLU A 4 12.64 -13.07 0.04
N TRP A 5 12.63 -13.87 1.10
CA TRP A 5 11.91 -13.56 2.34
C TRP A 5 12.31 -12.24 3.00
N TRP A 6 13.59 -11.87 2.91
CA TRP A 6 14.04 -10.58 3.45
C TRP A 6 13.53 -9.39 2.63
N GLN A 7 13.35 -9.55 1.31
CA GLN A 7 12.75 -8.54 0.43
C GLN A 7 11.27 -8.35 0.76
N ILE A 8 10.54 -9.46 0.95
CA ILE A 8 9.14 -9.42 1.39
C ILE A 8 9.02 -8.69 2.73
N ALA A 9 9.90 -9.00 3.70
CA ALA A 9 9.90 -8.34 5.00
C ALA A 9 10.14 -6.84 4.88
N LEU A 10 11.16 -6.41 4.10
CA LEU A 10 11.47 -4.99 3.92
C LEU A 10 10.34 -4.23 3.22
N LEU A 11 9.73 -4.80 2.17
CA LEU A 11 8.62 -4.18 1.46
C LEU A 11 7.37 -4.07 2.36
N THR A 12 7.12 -5.07 3.19
CA THR A 12 6.01 -5.05 4.15
C THR A 12 6.24 -3.99 5.24
N ILE A 13 7.47 -3.88 5.77
CA ILE A 13 7.83 -2.85 6.74
C ILE A 13 7.71 -1.46 6.11
N TYR A 14 8.16 -1.30 4.87
CA TYR A 14 8.01 -0.04 4.14
C TYR A 14 6.52 0.35 3.99
N ALA A 15 5.63 -0.59 3.66
CA ALA A 15 4.20 -0.33 3.57
C ALA A 15 3.61 0.16 4.90
N GLY A 16 4.02 -0.43 6.03
CA GLY A 16 3.65 0.03 7.37
C GLY A 16 4.21 1.40 7.71
N PHE A 17 5.50 1.62 7.42
CA PHE A 17 6.15 2.91 7.67
C PHE A 17 5.52 4.05 6.85
N SER A 18 5.20 3.81 5.58
CA SER A 18 4.56 4.80 4.72
C SER A 18 3.19 5.24 5.23
N PHE A 19 2.46 4.35 5.92
CA PHE A 19 1.21 4.72 6.59
C PHE A 19 1.46 5.75 7.71
N TYR A 20 2.49 5.52 8.52
CA TYR A 20 2.89 6.46 9.57
C TYR A 20 3.33 7.80 9.00
N ASP A 21 4.14 7.78 7.95
CA ASP A 21 4.65 9.00 7.29
C ASP A 21 3.50 9.83 6.72
N GLY A 22 2.55 9.22 6.04
CA GLY A 22 1.41 9.93 5.46
C GLY A 22 0.51 10.65 6.47
N ASN A 23 0.50 10.18 7.72
CA ASN A 23 -0.36 10.74 8.77
C ASN A 23 0.38 11.68 9.74
N ASN A 24 1.70 11.52 9.92
CA ASN A 24 2.40 12.21 10.99
C ASN A 24 3.61 13.06 10.55
N THR A 25 4.44 12.58 9.63
CA THR A 25 5.78 13.15 9.40
C THR A 25 6.00 13.76 8.02
N THR A 26 5.29 13.35 7.00
CA THR A 26 5.37 13.87 5.62
C THR A 26 6.78 13.83 4.99
N PHE A 27 7.56 12.77 5.24
CA PHE A 27 8.83 12.53 4.52
C PHE A 27 8.60 12.22 3.03
N GLY A 28 7.37 11.90 2.67
CA GLY A 28 6.99 11.65 1.28
C GLY A 28 7.08 10.19 0.86
N THR A 29 7.30 9.26 1.79
CA THR A 29 7.33 7.82 1.51
C THR A 29 5.98 7.27 1.05
N VAL A 30 4.90 7.98 1.34
CA VAL A 30 3.54 7.67 0.87
C VAL A 30 3.35 7.94 -0.63
N LYS A 31 4.28 8.64 -1.27
CA LYS A 31 4.20 8.94 -2.70
C LYS A 31 4.49 7.69 -3.54
N PRO A 32 3.71 7.43 -4.61
CA PRO A 32 3.93 6.28 -5.50
C PRO A 32 5.35 6.21 -6.07
N THR A 33 5.96 7.35 -6.40
CA THR A 33 7.35 7.39 -6.90
C THR A 33 8.34 6.83 -5.89
N MET A 34 8.18 7.17 -4.60
CA MET A 34 9.05 6.65 -3.54
C MET A 34 8.81 5.15 -3.31
N ALA A 35 7.56 4.71 -3.36
CA ALA A 35 7.22 3.30 -3.23
C ALA A 35 7.83 2.46 -4.37
N GLY A 36 7.70 2.94 -5.62
CA GLY A 36 8.33 2.31 -6.76
C GLY A 36 9.86 2.31 -6.68
N PHE A 37 10.46 3.43 -6.27
CA PHE A 37 11.91 3.54 -6.07
C PHE A 37 12.43 2.52 -5.04
N PHE A 38 11.83 2.46 -3.86
CA PHE A 38 12.26 1.53 -2.81
C PHE A 38 11.99 0.07 -3.20
N ALA A 39 10.86 -0.23 -3.85
CA ALA A 39 10.59 -1.57 -4.37
C ALA A 39 11.65 -1.97 -5.42
N GLY A 40 11.94 -1.09 -6.38
CA GLY A 40 12.96 -1.33 -7.38
C GLY A 40 14.37 -1.47 -6.80
N LEU A 41 14.70 -0.68 -5.77
CA LEU A 41 16.00 -0.76 -5.08
C LEU A 41 16.16 -2.12 -4.36
N ILE A 42 15.14 -2.56 -3.63
CA ILE A 42 15.16 -3.83 -2.88
C ILE A 42 15.18 -5.03 -3.82
N LEU A 43 14.51 -4.94 -4.96
CA LEU A 43 14.40 -6.04 -5.93
C LEU A 43 15.47 -6.00 -7.03
N GLY A 44 16.29 -4.94 -7.07
CA GLY A 44 17.46 -4.84 -7.98
C GLY A 44 17.15 -4.23 -9.36
N ASP A 45 15.96 -3.67 -9.59
CA ASP A 45 15.62 -2.94 -10.82
C ASP A 45 14.95 -1.60 -10.51
N ILE A 46 15.80 -0.60 -10.23
CA ILE A 46 15.38 0.76 -9.90
C ILE A 46 14.66 1.42 -11.09
N GLN A 47 15.06 1.12 -12.31
CA GLN A 47 14.50 1.71 -13.51
C GLN A 47 13.02 1.36 -13.66
N THR A 48 12.69 0.08 -13.57
CA THR A 48 11.30 -0.41 -13.58
C THR A 48 10.51 0.24 -12.43
N GLY A 49 11.07 0.28 -11.23
CA GLY A 49 10.42 0.88 -10.08
C GLY A 49 10.11 2.37 -10.24
N LEU A 50 11.05 3.15 -10.76
CA LEU A 50 10.85 4.58 -11.02
C LEU A 50 9.81 4.84 -12.13
N ILE A 51 9.79 4.03 -13.18
CA ILE A 51 8.80 4.17 -14.26
C ILE A 51 7.39 3.87 -13.70
N VAL A 52 7.21 2.76 -12.99
CA VAL A 52 5.90 2.40 -12.39
C VAL A 52 5.47 3.46 -11.39
N GLY A 53 6.33 3.77 -10.42
CA GLY A 53 6.02 4.74 -9.37
C GLY A 53 5.81 6.15 -9.90
N GLY A 54 6.62 6.58 -10.88
CA GLY A 54 6.50 7.88 -11.54
C GLY A 54 5.20 8.01 -12.32
N THR A 55 4.84 7.01 -13.12
CA THR A 55 3.58 7.00 -13.88
C THR A 55 2.38 7.09 -12.96
N LEU A 56 2.34 6.31 -11.88
CA LEU A 56 1.24 6.36 -10.90
C LEU A 56 1.23 7.67 -10.12
N ASN A 57 2.39 8.26 -9.85
CA ASN A 57 2.46 9.57 -9.21
C ASN A 57 1.88 10.68 -10.10
N LEU A 58 2.07 10.60 -11.41
CA LEU A 58 1.44 11.54 -12.36
C LEU A 58 -0.09 11.42 -12.35
N LEU A 59 -0.65 10.22 -12.19
CA LEU A 59 -2.10 10.01 -12.08
C LEU A 59 -2.68 10.66 -10.81
N VAL A 60 -1.89 10.85 -9.77
CA VAL A 60 -2.33 11.44 -8.48
C VAL A 60 -2.08 12.94 -8.41
N LEU A 61 -1.37 13.52 -9.39
CA LEU A 61 -1.11 14.95 -9.43
C LEU A 61 -2.43 15.74 -9.54
N GLY A 62 -2.66 16.59 -8.54
CA GLY A 62 -3.87 17.39 -8.47
C GLY A 62 -5.10 16.67 -7.91
N VAL A 63 -4.99 15.41 -7.55
CA VAL A 63 -6.07 14.67 -6.88
C VAL A 63 -5.88 14.78 -5.37
N GLY A 64 -6.86 15.31 -4.67
CA GLY A 64 -6.87 15.45 -3.22
C GLY A 64 -8.05 14.71 -2.60
N ASN A 65 -7.91 14.29 -1.34
CA ASN A 65 -9.01 13.74 -0.55
C ASN A 65 -9.92 14.88 -0.08
N PHE A 66 -11.01 15.12 -0.80
CA PHE A 66 -12.00 16.11 -0.41
C PHE A 66 -13.29 15.41 0.04
N GLY A 67 -13.87 15.90 1.14
CA GLY A 67 -15.19 15.46 1.59
C GLY A 67 -15.29 13.98 1.98
N GLY A 68 -14.20 13.34 2.41
CA GLY A 68 -14.21 11.93 2.79
C GLY A 68 -14.14 10.93 1.63
N ALA A 69 -13.94 11.41 0.40
CA ALA A 69 -13.72 10.53 -0.75
C ALA A 69 -12.37 9.80 -0.60
N SER A 70 -12.37 8.49 -0.83
CA SER A 70 -11.13 7.69 -0.84
C SER A 70 -10.54 7.67 -2.24
N ILE A 71 -9.26 8.07 -2.36
CA ILE A 71 -8.49 7.94 -3.59
C ILE A 71 -7.87 6.53 -3.61
N PRO A 72 -7.70 5.91 -4.80
CA PRO A 72 -6.97 4.65 -4.93
C PRO A 72 -5.61 4.72 -4.26
N ASP A 73 -5.24 3.67 -3.51
CA ASP A 73 -3.93 3.60 -2.86
C ASP A 73 -2.84 3.28 -3.89
N TYR A 74 -2.48 4.31 -4.67
CA TYR A 74 -1.46 4.20 -5.70
C TYR A 74 -0.06 3.95 -5.13
N MET A 75 0.19 4.24 -3.84
CA MET A 75 1.45 3.91 -3.19
C MET A 75 1.60 2.39 -3.08
N THR A 76 0.61 1.71 -2.51
CA THR A 76 0.62 0.24 -2.44
C THR A 76 0.54 -0.38 -3.83
N GLY A 77 -0.23 0.23 -4.74
CA GLY A 77 -0.25 -0.17 -6.15
C GLY A 77 1.13 -0.09 -6.80
N ALA A 78 1.88 0.99 -6.60
CA ALA A 78 3.24 1.16 -7.12
C ALA A 78 4.22 0.13 -6.55
N LEU A 79 4.13 -0.11 -5.24
CA LEU A 79 4.98 -1.07 -4.54
C LEU A 79 4.79 -2.49 -5.09
N LEU A 80 3.55 -2.97 -5.12
CA LEU A 80 3.23 -4.31 -5.58
C LEU A 80 3.34 -4.44 -7.10
N GLY A 81 2.91 -3.43 -7.86
CA GLY A 81 3.06 -3.39 -9.31
C GLY A 81 4.52 -3.48 -9.76
N THR A 82 5.42 -2.75 -9.07
CA THR A 82 6.86 -2.86 -9.30
C THR A 82 7.37 -4.25 -8.96
N ALA A 83 6.97 -4.80 -7.79
CA ALA A 83 7.41 -6.12 -7.38
C ALA A 83 7.02 -7.20 -8.41
N PHE A 84 5.79 -7.19 -8.87
CA PHE A 84 5.30 -8.16 -9.85
C PHE A 84 5.86 -7.95 -11.26
N ALA A 85 6.14 -6.70 -11.66
CA ALA A 85 6.81 -6.40 -12.91
C ALA A 85 8.21 -7.00 -12.96
N ILE A 86 8.98 -6.81 -11.88
CA ILE A 86 10.36 -7.33 -11.77
C ILE A 86 10.34 -8.85 -11.67
N GLU A 87 9.47 -9.43 -10.84
CA GLU A 87 9.36 -10.87 -10.65
C GLU A 87 9.01 -11.60 -11.95
N SER A 88 8.02 -11.07 -12.69
CA SER A 88 7.57 -11.65 -13.95
C SER A 88 8.48 -11.35 -15.16
N GLY A 89 9.37 -10.36 -15.04
CA GLY A 89 10.22 -9.89 -16.13
C GLY A 89 9.46 -9.23 -17.30
N LYS A 90 8.19 -8.82 -17.09
CA LYS A 90 7.32 -8.25 -18.13
C LYS A 90 7.44 -6.74 -18.30
N GLY A 91 8.30 -6.09 -17.53
CA GLY A 91 8.58 -4.67 -17.64
C GLY A 91 7.58 -3.76 -16.91
N ALA A 92 7.86 -2.45 -16.98
CA ALA A 92 7.17 -1.45 -16.19
C ALA A 92 5.69 -1.27 -16.59
N GLU A 93 5.34 -1.45 -17.86
CA GLU A 93 3.97 -1.31 -18.36
C GLU A 93 3.02 -2.32 -17.72
N PHE A 94 3.49 -3.54 -17.57
CA PHE A 94 2.77 -4.59 -16.84
C PHE A 94 2.58 -4.20 -15.36
N GLY A 95 3.61 -3.64 -14.74
CA GLY A 95 3.54 -3.16 -13.36
C GLY A 95 2.49 -2.06 -13.17
N VAL A 96 2.43 -1.07 -14.06
CA VAL A 96 1.42 -0.01 -14.05
C VAL A 96 0.01 -0.58 -14.22
N THR A 97 -0.16 -1.53 -15.15
CA THR A 97 -1.46 -2.18 -15.41
C THR A 97 -1.98 -2.91 -14.18
N LEU A 98 -1.11 -3.63 -13.46
CA LEU A 98 -1.48 -4.32 -12.21
C LEU A 98 -1.70 -3.36 -11.04
N ALA A 99 -0.94 -2.26 -10.97
CA ALA A 99 -0.99 -1.33 -9.86
C ALA A 99 -2.35 -0.64 -9.71
N ILE A 100 -3.06 -0.37 -10.82
CA ILE A 100 -4.36 0.31 -10.79
C ILE A 100 -5.42 -0.54 -10.07
N PRO A 101 -5.71 -1.80 -10.48
CA PRO A 101 -6.69 -2.62 -9.78
C PRO A 101 -6.28 -2.95 -8.34
N ILE A 102 -4.98 -3.12 -8.06
CA ILE A 102 -4.48 -3.30 -6.70
C ILE A 102 -4.81 -2.06 -5.85
N GLY A 103 -4.53 -0.87 -6.33
CA GLY A 103 -4.85 0.38 -5.63
C GLY A 103 -6.35 0.53 -5.35
N LEU A 104 -7.21 0.10 -6.28
CA LEU A 104 -8.66 0.09 -6.08
C LEU A 104 -9.12 -0.92 -5.01
N LEU A 105 -8.53 -2.11 -4.97
CA LEU A 105 -8.82 -3.09 -3.93
C LEU A 105 -8.38 -2.60 -2.55
N MET A 106 -7.25 -1.92 -2.48
CA MET A 106 -6.73 -1.38 -1.22
C MET A 106 -7.64 -0.32 -0.60
N ILE A 107 -8.43 0.42 -1.41
CA ILE A 107 -9.45 1.34 -0.87
C ILE A 107 -10.43 0.60 0.03
N GLN A 108 -10.91 -0.57 -0.39
CA GLN A 108 -11.90 -1.33 0.38
C GLN A 108 -11.36 -1.73 1.75
N LEU A 109 -10.08 -2.12 1.79
CA LEU A 109 -9.41 -2.47 3.04
C LEU A 109 -9.18 -1.25 3.94
N ASP A 110 -8.86 -0.09 3.36
CA ASP A 110 -8.74 1.17 4.10
C ASP A 110 -10.10 1.60 4.70
N VAL A 111 -11.19 1.45 3.95
CA VAL A 111 -12.55 1.71 4.44
C VAL A 111 -12.90 0.79 5.62
N LEU A 112 -12.59 -0.50 5.51
CA LEU A 112 -12.82 -1.45 6.62
C LEU A 112 -12.00 -1.07 7.88
N ALA A 113 -10.74 -0.66 7.69
CA ALA A 113 -9.90 -0.20 8.80
C ALA A 113 -10.45 1.06 9.46
N ARG A 114 -11.01 1.99 8.70
CA ARG A 114 -11.66 3.20 9.23
C ARG A 114 -12.91 2.84 10.05
N PHE A 115 -13.72 1.88 9.61
CA PHE A 115 -14.83 1.38 10.42
C PHE A 115 -14.37 0.80 11.76
N SER A 116 -13.28 0.04 11.75
CA SER A 116 -12.69 -0.47 12.99
C SER A 116 -12.24 0.65 13.93
N ASN A 117 -11.73 1.76 13.39
CA ASN A 117 -11.34 2.92 14.18
C ASN A 117 -12.49 3.61 14.90
N THR A 118 -13.71 3.57 14.37
CA THR A 118 -14.89 4.11 15.03
C THR A 118 -15.10 3.49 16.41
N TYR A 119 -14.80 2.19 16.57
CA TYR A 119 -14.87 1.53 17.88
C TYR A 119 -13.90 2.16 18.90
N PHE A 120 -12.66 2.39 18.49
CA PHE A 120 -11.65 3.01 19.38
C PHE A 120 -11.98 4.47 19.70
N GLN A 121 -12.55 5.21 18.74
CA GLN A 121 -13.01 6.57 18.93
C GLN A 121 -14.11 6.63 19.99
N HIS A 122 -15.17 5.85 19.88
CA HIS A 122 -16.25 5.82 20.90
C HIS A 122 -15.74 5.41 22.27
N ARG A 123 -14.75 4.51 22.34
CA ARG A 123 -14.12 4.15 23.61
C ARG A 123 -13.30 5.29 24.19
N ALA A 124 -12.57 6.04 23.34
CA ALA A 124 -11.82 7.21 23.78
C ALA A 124 -12.75 8.29 24.34
N GLU A 125 -13.86 8.60 23.64
CA GLU A 125 -14.89 9.54 24.09
C GLU A 125 -15.46 9.15 25.46
N ALA A 126 -15.83 7.88 25.64
CA ALA A 126 -16.34 7.39 26.93
C ALA A 126 -15.32 7.49 28.07
N TYR A 127 -14.01 7.41 27.79
CA TYR A 127 -12.97 7.63 28.79
C TYR A 127 -12.77 9.12 29.10
N VAL A 128 -12.90 9.99 28.11
CA VAL A 128 -12.85 11.45 28.30
C VAL A 128 -14.00 11.90 29.22
N GLU A 129 -15.23 11.42 28.98
CA GLU A 129 -16.39 11.73 29.84
C GLU A 129 -16.19 11.33 31.31
N LYS A 130 -15.40 10.28 31.55
CA LYS A 130 -15.04 9.80 32.90
C LYS A 130 -13.79 10.47 33.47
N GLY A 131 -13.21 11.47 32.79
CA GLY A 131 -11.98 12.14 33.20
C GLY A 131 -10.72 11.26 33.11
N GLN A 132 -10.75 10.12 32.40
CA GLN A 132 -9.63 9.17 32.29
C GLN A 132 -8.82 9.44 31.01
N PHE A 133 -8.13 10.57 30.95
CA PHE A 133 -7.43 11.04 29.74
C PHE A 133 -6.31 10.11 29.29
N ASP A 134 -5.60 9.45 30.21
CA ASP A 134 -4.54 8.49 29.87
C ASP A 134 -5.08 7.30 29.06
N LYS A 135 -6.26 6.81 29.44
CA LYS A 135 -6.92 5.70 28.72
C LYS A 135 -7.48 6.15 27.39
N ALA A 136 -7.94 7.38 27.28
CA ALA A 136 -8.36 7.95 25.99
C ALA A 136 -7.17 8.05 25.02
N GLY A 137 -6.00 8.50 25.49
CA GLY A 137 -4.77 8.52 24.73
C GLY A 137 -4.35 7.10 24.23
N LEU A 138 -4.48 6.08 25.10
CA LEU A 138 -4.19 4.70 24.74
C LEU A 138 -5.12 4.18 23.63
N MET A 139 -6.40 4.56 23.64
CA MET A 139 -7.35 4.16 22.58
C MET A 139 -6.96 4.75 21.23
N ASN A 140 -6.45 5.98 21.17
CA ASN A 140 -5.93 6.58 19.94
C ASN A 140 -4.72 5.81 19.41
N LEU A 141 -3.80 5.38 20.26
CA LEU A 141 -2.66 4.56 19.85
C LEU A 141 -3.10 3.18 19.35
N LEU A 142 -4.05 2.55 20.03
CA LEU A 142 -4.58 1.25 19.61
C LEU A 142 -5.33 1.34 18.26
N GLY A 143 -5.95 2.47 17.94
CA GLY A 143 -6.57 2.73 16.65
C GLY A 143 -5.60 2.71 15.46
N LEU A 144 -4.30 2.91 15.68
CA LEU A 144 -3.29 2.80 14.63
C LEU A 144 -3.05 1.35 14.17
N ILE A 145 -3.33 0.36 15.04
CA ILE A 145 -3.07 -1.06 14.75
C ILE A 145 -3.93 -1.56 13.56
N PRO A 146 -5.26 -1.41 13.55
CA PRO A 146 -6.08 -1.86 12.40
C PRO A 146 -5.68 -1.19 11.10
N GLN A 147 -5.33 0.10 11.14
CA GLN A 147 -4.94 0.84 9.95
C GLN A 147 -3.57 0.41 9.41
N SER A 148 -2.59 0.16 10.29
CA SER A 148 -1.30 -0.38 9.87
C SER A 148 -1.46 -1.79 9.29
N LEU A 149 -2.29 -2.62 9.94
CA LEU A 149 -2.56 -3.99 9.49
C LEU A 149 -3.26 -4.03 8.13
N SER A 150 -4.18 -3.09 7.86
CA SER A 150 -4.90 -3.01 6.59
C SER A 150 -4.00 -2.79 5.38
N ARG A 151 -2.78 -2.30 5.57
CA ARG A 151 -1.75 -2.15 4.52
C ARG A 151 -0.70 -3.25 4.57
N MET A 152 -0.14 -3.53 5.74
CA MET A 152 0.94 -4.51 5.89
C MET A 152 0.49 -5.92 5.52
N LEU A 153 -0.69 -6.34 6.00
CA LEU A 153 -1.19 -7.69 5.78
C LEU A 153 -1.45 -8.01 4.31
N PRO A 154 -2.18 -7.16 3.55
CA PRO A 154 -2.39 -7.39 2.12
C PRO A 154 -1.08 -7.36 1.31
N VAL A 155 -0.16 -6.45 1.64
CA VAL A 155 1.16 -6.39 0.96
C VAL A 155 1.94 -7.67 1.23
N PHE A 156 2.01 -8.13 2.47
CA PHE A 156 2.66 -9.39 2.83
C PHE A 156 2.04 -10.58 2.09
N LEU A 157 0.71 -10.71 2.14
CA LEU A 157 0.01 -11.80 1.47
C LEU A 157 0.18 -11.75 -0.05
N ALA A 158 0.12 -10.54 -0.64
CA ALA A 158 0.32 -10.37 -2.07
C ALA A 158 1.75 -10.74 -2.50
N LEU A 159 2.77 -10.43 -1.71
CA LEU A 159 4.15 -10.78 -2.03
C LEU A 159 4.44 -12.27 -1.81
N VAL A 160 3.80 -12.92 -0.82
CA VAL A 160 3.98 -14.36 -0.56
C VAL A 160 3.24 -15.23 -1.57
N PHE A 161 2.01 -14.86 -1.90
CA PHE A 161 1.13 -15.67 -2.76
C PHE A 161 0.97 -15.10 -4.16
N GLY A 162 1.43 -13.88 -4.39
CA GLY A 162 1.19 -13.13 -5.61
C GLY A 162 1.90 -13.72 -6.83
N SER A 163 3.03 -14.39 -6.66
CA SER A 163 3.71 -15.09 -7.75
C SER A 163 2.81 -16.12 -8.45
N VAL A 164 2.04 -16.87 -7.66
CA VAL A 164 1.08 -17.85 -8.18
C VAL A 164 -0.09 -17.15 -8.87
N PHE A 165 -0.56 -16.04 -8.29
CA PHE A 165 -1.66 -15.27 -8.85
C PHE A 165 -1.26 -14.53 -10.13
N VAL A 166 -0.08 -13.93 -10.16
CA VAL A 166 0.46 -13.23 -11.34
C VAL A 166 0.70 -14.19 -12.49
N GLN A 167 1.25 -15.38 -12.23
CA GLN A 167 1.41 -16.41 -13.27
C GLN A 167 0.05 -16.80 -13.85
N GLY A 168 -0.96 -17.04 -13.02
CA GLY A 168 -2.31 -17.33 -13.47
C GLY A 168 -2.92 -16.21 -14.33
N VAL A 169 -2.73 -14.94 -13.93
CA VAL A 169 -3.20 -13.79 -14.73
C VAL A 169 -2.48 -13.69 -16.06
N VAL A 170 -1.17 -13.93 -16.07
CA VAL A 170 -0.32 -13.93 -17.25
C VAL A 170 -0.72 -15.00 -18.26
N ASP A 171 -1.03 -16.21 -17.78
CA ASP A 171 -1.43 -17.34 -18.63
C ASP A 171 -2.81 -17.13 -19.29
N TYR A 172 -3.67 -16.31 -18.68
CA TYR A 172 -4.98 -15.94 -19.23
C TYR A 172 -4.97 -14.65 -20.06
N MET A 173 -3.87 -13.88 -20.05
CA MET A 173 -3.78 -12.67 -20.87
C MET A 173 -3.58 -12.99 -22.35
N PRO A 174 -4.44 -12.45 -23.25
CA PRO A 174 -4.24 -12.60 -24.69
C PRO A 174 -2.92 -11.96 -25.13
N VAL A 175 -2.24 -12.59 -26.09
CA VAL A 175 -0.93 -12.17 -26.63
C VAL A 175 -0.90 -10.72 -27.14
N TRP A 176 -2.04 -10.14 -27.52
CA TRP A 176 -2.13 -8.75 -28.00
C TRP A 176 -2.14 -7.70 -26.88
N LEU A 177 -2.22 -8.13 -25.62
CA LEU A 177 -2.11 -7.27 -24.41
C LEU A 177 -0.71 -7.36 -23.76
N MET A 178 0.17 -8.21 -24.30
CA MET A 178 1.57 -8.35 -23.92
C MET A 178 2.46 -7.50 -24.81
#